data_d1c843945c8ae951a18973066247339b
#
_entry.id   d1c843945c8ae951a18973066247339b
#
_cell.length_a   1.000
_cell.length_b   1.000
_cell.length_c   1.000
_cell.angle_alpha   90.00
_cell.angle_beta   90.00
_cell.angle_gamma   90.00
#
_symmetry.space_group_name_H-M   'P 1'
#
loop_
_entity.id
_entity.type
_entity.pdbx_description
1 polymer ?
#
loop_
_entity_poly.entity_id
_entity_poly.type
_entity_poly.pdbx_seq_one_letter_code
_entity_poly.pdbx_strand_id
1 'polypeptide(L)'
;MYTKSFFLCQTLIICSYCVLSHSLDPGSFPAVLDVDGQELRASAKYYMLPAFNSGGGGGGGLALSSRDGSCPHYVMQEGHAQSNGHPVRLLPVDKLDRNISLSSDVNIVFHAATICVQATGWKMGGVDVITGRRYLKTGALIGRPGASTVSNWFKVEKNNHGDGYKIVFCPSVCSLCKVVCGNVGVFVENGKKWLGLSDGLPLIVNFKEH
;
A
#
# COMPACT_ATOMS: atom_id res chain seq x y z
N MET A 1 69.11 -7.90 48.74
CA MET A 1 67.81 -8.63 48.58
C MET A 1 66.84 -7.72 47.83
N TYR A 2 66.67 -7.90 46.52
CA TYR A 2 65.77 -7.08 45.71
C TYR A 2 64.57 -7.90 45.32
N THR A 3 63.37 -7.52 45.81
CA THR A 3 62.09 -8.07 45.42
C THR A 3 61.56 -7.31 44.19
N LYS A 4 61.48 -7.98 43.01
CA LYS A 4 60.88 -7.45 41.80
C LYS A 4 59.36 -7.59 41.92
N SER A 5 58.67 -6.45 41.91
CA SER A 5 57.20 -6.35 41.80
C SER A 5 56.80 -6.50 40.31
N PHE A 6 56.03 -7.49 39.98
CA PHE A 6 55.41 -7.67 38.64
C PHE A 6 54.10 -6.91 38.63
N PHE A 7 54.03 -5.82 37.86
CA PHE A 7 52.78 -5.20 37.48
C PHE A 7 52.14 -5.90 36.33
N LEU A 8 51.06 -6.64 36.57
CA LEU A 8 50.17 -7.13 35.51
C LEU A 8 49.32 -5.98 35.01
N CYS A 9 49.56 -5.56 33.77
CA CYS A 9 48.72 -4.65 33.05
C CYS A 9 47.56 -5.42 32.41
N GLN A 10 46.38 -5.42 33.07
CA GLN A 10 45.14 -5.92 32.47
C GLN A 10 44.55 -4.85 31.57
N THR A 11 44.72 -4.99 30.28
CA THR A 11 44.04 -4.21 29.26
C THR A 11 42.58 -4.68 29.17
N LEU A 12 41.67 -3.93 29.78
CA LEU A 12 40.23 -4.09 29.57
C LEU A 12 39.87 -3.61 28.15
N ILE A 13 39.63 -4.57 27.28
CA ILE A 13 38.99 -4.32 25.96
C ILE A 13 37.51 -4.07 26.24
N ILE A 14 37.13 -2.80 26.33
CA ILE A 14 35.75 -2.38 26.33
C ILE A 14 35.26 -2.47 24.88
N CYS A 15 34.63 -3.59 24.53
CA CYS A 15 33.94 -3.74 23.27
C CYS A 15 32.68 -2.84 23.31
N SER A 16 32.81 -1.63 22.76
CA SER A 16 31.71 -0.69 22.65
C SER A 16 30.76 -1.20 21.55
N TYR A 17 29.72 -1.96 21.96
CA TYR A 17 28.59 -2.23 21.10
C TYR A 17 27.85 -0.92 20.89
N CYS A 18 28.11 -0.26 19.79
CA CYS A 18 27.31 0.86 19.31
C CYS A 18 25.98 0.28 18.82
N VAL A 19 25.02 0.12 19.74
CA VAL A 19 23.63 -0.14 19.41
C VAL A 19 23.13 1.14 18.77
N LEU A 20 23.04 1.16 17.40
CA LEU A 20 22.28 2.19 16.71
C LEU A 20 20.81 2.05 17.15
N SER A 21 20.46 2.68 18.23
CA SER A 21 19.06 2.92 18.58
C SER A 21 18.52 3.92 17.56
N HIS A 22 17.79 3.42 16.56
CA HIS A 22 16.93 4.27 15.76
C HIS A 22 15.89 4.84 16.72
N SER A 23 16.08 6.09 17.11
CA SER A 23 15.05 6.85 17.81
C SER A 23 13.87 7.01 16.85
N LEU A 24 12.83 6.20 17.06
CA LEU A 24 11.53 6.44 16.43
C LEU A 24 11.04 7.78 17.00
N ASP A 25 10.91 8.78 16.15
CA ASP A 25 10.20 10.00 16.49
C ASP A 25 8.79 9.61 16.97
N PRO A 26 8.34 10.05 18.16
CA PRO A 26 7.07 9.63 18.77
C PRO A 26 5.81 9.95 17.94
N GLY A 27 5.95 10.57 16.78
CA GLY A 27 4.87 10.95 15.84
C GLY A 27 4.95 10.31 14.47
N SER A 28 5.98 9.51 14.15
CA SER A 28 6.11 8.93 12.81
C SER A 28 5.51 7.51 12.78
N PHE A 29 4.59 7.29 11.85
CA PHE A 29 4.09 5.94 11.57
C PHE A 29 5.21 5.08 10.96
N PRO A 30 5.27 3.76 11.29
CA PRO A 30 6.24 2.85 10.68
C PRO A 30 6.14 2.86 9.16
N ALA A 31 7.28 2.71 8.48
CA ALA A 31 7.31 2.61 7.03
C ALA A 31 6.68 1.30 6.53
N VAL A 32 6.10 1.34 5.34
CA VAL A 32 5.69 0.15 4.59
C VAL A 32 6.94 -0.45 3.96
N LEU A 33 7.10 -1.77 4.05
CA LEU A 33 8.25 -2.50 3.49
C LEU A 33 7.83 -3.31 2.27
N ASP A 34 8.75 -3.47 1.32
CA ASP A 34 8.60 -4.38 0.21
C ASP A 34 8.98 -5.84 0.60
N VAL A 35 8.96 -6.76 -0.38
CA VAL A 35 9.31 -8.18 -0.17
C VAL A 35 10.77 -8.40 0.19
N ASP A 36 11.64 -7.44 -0.09
CA ASP A 36 13.08 -7.46 0.22
C ASP A 36 13.39 -6.74 1.55
N GLY A 37 12.34 -6.28 2.26
CA GLY A 37 12.45 -5.57 3.55
C GLY A 37 12.90 -4.11 3.42
N GLN A 38 12.85 -3.54 2.21
CA GLN A 38 13.19 -2.13 1.98
C GLN A 38 11.96 -1.24 2.15
N GLU A 39 12.16 -0.04 2.66
CA GLU A 39 11.07 0.93 2.78
C GLU A 39 10.55 1.38 1.42
N LEU A 40 9.23 1.40 1.25
CA LEU A 40 8.62 1.88 0.02
C LEU A 40 8.87 3.38 -0.17
N ARG A 41 9.43 3.73 -1.33
CA ARG A 41 9.75 5.11 -1.71
C ARG A 41 8.65 5.68 -2.60
N ALA A 42 8.22 6.91 -2.34
CA ALA A 42 7.21 7.61 -3.11
C ALA A 42 7.57 7.77 -4.60
N SER A 43 8.86 7.80 -4.94
CA SER A 43 9.36 7.93 -6.32
C SER A 43 9.42 6.61 -7.10
N ALA A 44 9.36 5.47 -6.40
CA ALA A 44 9.54 4.14 -7.01
C ALA A 44 8.21 3.55 -7.48
N LYS A 45 8.30 2.49 -8.25
CA LYS A 45 7.17 1.74 -8.79
C LYS A 45 7.18 0.34 -8.17
N TYR A 46 6.00 -0.14 -7.82
CA TYR A 46 5.84 -1.43 -7.17
C TYR A 46 4.72 -2.22 -7.83
N TYR A 47 4.92 -3.53 -7.98
CA TYR A 47 3.82 -4.45 -8.18
C TYR A 47 3.13 -4.71 -6.85
N MET A 48 1.79 -4.71 -6.85
CA MET A 48 0.98 -5.15 -5.72
C MET A 48 0.55 -6.59 -5.99
N LEU A 49 1.23 -7.53 -5.35
CA LEU A 49 1.02 -8.96 -5.52
C LEU A 49 0.21 -9.52 -4.35
N PRO A 50 -0.70 -10.47 -4.56
CA PRO A 50 -1.41 -11.10 -3.46
C PRO A 50 -0.42 -11.81 -2.53
N ALA A 51 -0.57 -11.65 -1.21
CA ALA A 51 0.22 -12.38 -0.24
C ALA A 51 -0.19 -13.87 -0.25
N PHE A 52 0.80 -14.76 -0.17
CA PHE A 52 0.55 -16.19 -0.05
C PHE A 52 -0.22 -16.46 1.26
N ASN A 53 -1.18 -17.36 1.21
CA ASN A 53 -2.02 -17.79 2.35
C ASN A 53 -3.07 -16.78 2.88
N SER A 54 -3.23 -15.63 2.24
CA SER A 54 -4.36 -14.76 2.57
C SER A 54 -5.57 -15.16 1.72
N GLY A 55 -6.67 -15.55 2.31
CA GLY A 55 -7.89 -16.12 1.71
C GLY A 55 -8.50 -15.42 0.46
N GLY A 56 -7.73 -14.62 -0.24
CA GLY A 56 -8.08 -13.89 -1.46
C GLY A 56 -8.06 -14.70 -2.75
N GLY A 57 -8.08 -16.03 -2.67
CA GLY A 57 -8.18 -16.95 -3.82
C GLY A 57 -7.14 -16.67 -4.91
N GLY A 58 -6.37 -17.66 -5.31
CA GLY A 58 -5.25 -17.57 -6.26
C GLY A 58 -5.49 -16.61 -7.43
N GLY A 59 -4.50 -15.78 -7.73
CA GLY A 59 -4.51 -14.79 -8.82
C GLY A 59 -3.19 -14.04 -8.84
N GLY A 60 -3.01 -13.24 -9.87
CA GLY A 60 -1.83 -12.40 -10.06
C GLY A 60 -1.96 -11.03 -9.39
N GLY A 61 -1.08 -10.13 -9.78
CA GLY A 61 -1.05 -8.75 -9.34
C GLY A 61 -2.23 -7.92 -9.84
N LEU A 62 -2.23 -6.65 -9.49
CA LEU A 62 -3.33 -5.75 -9.82
C LEU A 62 -3.19 -5.15 -11.21
N ALA A 63 -4.29 -4.96 -11.89
CA ALA A 63 -4.35 -4.45 -13.25
C ALA A 63 -5.57 -3.54 -13.48
N LEU A 64 -5.63 -2.99 -14.67
CA LEU A 64 -6.74 -2.18 -15.16
C LEU A 64 -7.58 -2.97 -16.16
N SER A 65 -8.90 -2.87 -16.07
CA SER A 65 -9.78 -3.42 -17.10
C SER A 65 -11.04 -2.59 -17.22
N SER A 66 -11.64 -2.62 -18.41
CA SER A 66 -12.99 -2.15 -18.59
C SER A 66 -13.97 -3.20 -18.07
N ARG A 67 -15.00 -2.76 -17.34
CA ARG A 67 -16.06 -3.65 -16.84
C ARG A 67 -17.22 -3.79 -17.83
N ASP A 68 -17.44 -2.73 -18.60
CA ASP A 68 -18.58 -2.60 -19.55
C ASP A 68 -18.19 -2.09 -20.93
N GLY A 69 -16.88 -2.14 -21.28
CA GLY A 69 -16.36 -1.61 -22.52
C GLY A 69 -16.11 -0.10 -22.52
N SER A 70 -16.47 0.60 -21.45
CA SER A 70 -16.37 2.05 -21.33
C SER A 70 -15.24 2.52 -20.40
N CYS A 71 -14.97 3.82 -20.43
CA CYS A 71 -14.15 4.52 -19.44
C CYS A 71 -15.01 5.06 -18.28
N PRO A 72 -14.45 5.18 -17.06
CA PRO A 72 -13.09 4.85 -16.65
C PRO A 72 -12.86 3.35 -16.50
N HIS A 73 -11.57 2.94 -16.53
CA HIS A 73 -11.22 1.57 -16.17
C HIS A 73 -11.45 1.30 -14.68
N TYR A 74 -11.68 0.03 -14.37
CA TYR A 74 -11.78 -0.49 -13.02
C TYR A 74 -10.48 -1.17 -12.62
N VAL A 75 -10.21 -1.20 -11.31
CA VAL A 75 -9.10 -1.96 -10.75
C VAL A 75 -9.53 -3.40 -10.59
N MET A 76 -8.71 -4.33 -11.06
CA MET A 76 -8.94 -5.76 -10.93
C MET A 76 -7.68 -6.50 -10.50
N GLN A 77 -7.86 -7.73 -10.04
CA GLN A 77 -6.78 -8.68 -9.84
C GLN A 77 -6.70 -9.59 -11.06
N GLU A 78 -5.48 -9.80 -11.56
CA GLU A 78 -5.22 -10.75 -12.66
C GLU A 78 -5.62 -12.18 -12.30
N GLY A 79 -6.15 -12.90 -13.27
CA GLY A 79 -6.56 -14.30 -13.08
C GLY A 79 -5.39 -15.26 -12.97
N HIS A 80 -4.30 -14.98 -13.67
CA HIS A 80 -3.11 -15.83 -13.71
C HIS A 80 -2.12 -15.45 -12.59
N ALA A 81 -1.78 -16.41 -11.74
CA ALA A 81 -0.91 -16.19 -10.58
C ALA A 81 0.51 -15.68 -10.94
N GLN A 82 0.99 -15.99 -12.16
CA GLN A 82 2.29 -15.54 -12.66
C GLN A 82 2.27 -14.10 -13.20
N SER A 83 1.08 -13.50 -13.42
CA SER A 83 0.99 -12.12 -13.87
C SER A 83 1.30 -11.15 -12.73
N ASN A 84 2.29 -10.28 -12.92
CA ASN A 84 2.56 -9.21 -11.95
C ASN A 84 1.52 -8.07 -12.03
N GLY A 85 0.69 -8.03 -13.08
CA GLY A 85 -0.21 -6.92 -13.35
C GLY A 85 0.53 -5.66 -13.80
N HIS A 86 0.00 -4.50 -13.44
CA HIS A 86 0.62 -3.20 -13.72
C HIS A 86 1.27 -2.63 -12.47
N PRO A 87 2.47 -2.05 -12.58
CA PRO A 87 3.11 -1.40 -11.44
C PRO A 87 2.35 -0.13 -11.04
N VAL A 88 2.38 0.18 -9.76
CA VAL A 88 1.80 1.38 -9.17
C VAL A 88 2.86 2.27 -8.56
N ARG A 89 2.57 3.55 -8.40
CA ARG A 89 3.25 4.46 -7.48
C ARG A 89 2.29 4.83 -6.36
N LEU A 90 2.82 4.91 -5.16
CA LEU A 90 2.12 5.45 -4.00
C LEU A 90 2.65 6.85 -3.75
N LEU A 91 1.74 7.82 -3.61
CA LEU A 91 2.07 9.23 -3.44
C LEU A 91 1.48 9.69 -2.10
N PRO A 92 2.30 9.96 -1.08
CA PRO A 92 1.83 10.36 0.23
C PRO A 92 1.13 11.72 0.20
N VAL A 93 0.27 11.96 1.16
CA VAL A 93 -0.46 13.23 1.31
C VAL A 93 0.49 14.40 1.54
N ASP A 94 1.52 14.19 2.36
CA ASP A 94 2.63 15.13 2.47
C ASP A 94 3.65 14.85 1.35
N LYS A 95 3.83 15.85 0.49
CA LYS A 95 4.75 15.77 -0.64
C LYS A 95 6.23 15.79 -0.25
N LEU A 96 6.53 16.12 1.00
CA LEU A 96 7.89 16.09 1.54
C LEU A 96 8.28 14.68 1.99
N ASP A 97 7.30 13.82 2.24
CA ASP A 97 7.55 12.43 2.60
C ASP A 97 8.19 11.68 1.43
N ARG A 98 9.34 11.11 1.68
CA ARG A 98 10.07 10.29 0.69
C ARG A 98 9.63 8.84 0.73
N ASN A 99 9.18 8.36 1.87
CA ASN A 99 8.78 6.98 2.13
C ASN A 99 7.28 6.90 2.39
N ILE A 100 6.73 5.73 2.19
CA ILE A 100 5.31 5.44 2.45
C ILE A 100 5.17 4.89 3.86
N SER A 101 4.40 5.60 4.67
CA SER A 101 4.14 5.22 6.06
C SER A 101 2.79 4.51 6.22
N LEU A 102 2.73 3.55 7.15
CA LEU A 102 1.48 2.89 7.53
C LEU A 102 0.44 3.92 8.01
N SER A 103 -0.81 3.66 7.73
CA SER A 103 -1.96 4.49 8.14
C SER A 103 -1.96 5.94 7.67
N SER A 104 -0.97 6.34 6.86
CA SER A 104 -0.93 7.65 6.19
C SER A 104 -1.76 7.63 4.92
N ASP A 105 -2.38 8.77 4.58
CA ASP A 105 -3.15 8.90 3.35
C ASP A 105 -2.22 8.94 2.12
N VAL A 106 -2.52 8.09 1.14
CA VAL A 106 -1.78 7.99 -0.12
C VAL A 106 -2.72 8.00 -1.31
N ASN A 107 -2.28 8.62 -2.42
CA ASN A 107 -2.85 8.32 -3.72
C ASN A 107 -2.13 7.11 -4.31
N ILE A 108 -2.86 6.22 -4.98
CA ILE A 108 -2.31 5.07 -5.69
C ILE A 108 -2.54 5.27 -7.18
N VAL A 109 -1.48 5.16 -7.99
CA VAL A 109 -1.52 5.49 -9.42
C VAL A 109 -0.87 4.37 -10.20
N PHE A 110 -1.59 3.76 -11.15
CA PHE A 110 -0.97 2.81 -12.07
C PHE A 110 0.01 3.49 -13.03
N HIS A 111 1.14 2.88 -13.22
CA HIS A 111 2.07 3.24 -14.29
C HIS A 111 1.75 2.41 -15.54
N ALA A 112 0.68 2.79 -16.22
CA ALA A 112 0.20 2.10 -17.40
C ALA A 112 -0.38 3.11 -18.40
N ALA A 113 -0.20 2.84 -19.68
CA ALA A 113 -0.92 3.55 -20.75
C ALA A 113 -2.33 2.97 -20.87
N THR A 114 -3.32 3.83 -21.09
CA THR A 114 -4.70 3.42 -21.33
C THR A 114 -5.31 4.20 -22.48
N ILE A 115 -6.34 3.64 -23.10
CA ILE A 115 -7.15 4.33 -24.10
C ILE A 115 -8.09 5.37 -23.48
N CYS A 116 -8.31 5.31 -22.16
CA CYS A 116 -9.07 6.33 -21.44
C CYS A 116 -8.21 7.58 -21.24
N VAL A 117 -8.72 8.74 -21.62
CA VAL A 117 -8.00 10.04 -21.49
C VAL A 117 -7.77 10.44 -20.02
N GLN A 118 -8.36 9.71 -19.09
CA GLN A 118 -8.30 9.99 -17.66
C GLN A 118 -7.01 9.48 -17.02
N ALA A 119 -6.61 10.13 -15.93
CA ALA A 119 -5.50 9.67 -15.10
C ALA A 119 -5.77 8.26 -14.56
N THR A 120 -4.70 7.47 -14.37
CA THR A 120 -4.75 6.09 -13.88
C THR A 120 -4.74 6.00 -12.34
N GLY A 121 -4.91 7.13 -11.66
CA GLY A 121 -5.04 7.19 -10.20
C GLY A 121 -6.34 6.54 -9.72
N TRP A 122 -6.26 5.86 -8.59
CA TRP A 122 -7.38 5.15 -7.99
C TRP A 122 -8.36 6.10 -7.30
N LYS A 123 -9.64 5.81 -7.45
CA LYS A 123 -10.70 6.42 -6.64
C LYS A 123 -11.76 5.41 -6.26
N MET A 124 -12.34 5.57 -5.08
CA MET A 124 -13.53 4.85 -4.68
C MET A 124 -14.73 5.35 -5.48
N GLY A 125 -15.39 4.46 -6.19
CA GLY A 125 -16.59 4.77 -6.95
C GLY A 125 -17.82 4.98 -6.06
N GLY A 126 -18.87 5.55 -6.63
CA GLY A 126 -20.21 5.54 -6.04
C GLY A 126 -20.77 4.12 -5.92
N VAL A 127 -21.95 4.00 -5.31
CA VAL A 127 -22.69 2.74 -5.25
C VAL A 127 -23.13 2.36 -6.67
N ASP A 128 -22.76 1.17 -7.10
CA ASP A 128 -23.23 0.58 -8.35
C ASP A 128 -24.69 0.17 -8.18
N VAL A 129 -25.57 0.65 -9.04
CA VAL A 129 -27.02 0.48 -8.91
C VAL A 129 -27.49 -0.96 -9.09
N ILE A 130 -26.70 -1.79 -9.76
CA ILE A 130 -27.04 -3.19 -10.04
C ILE A 130 -26.59 -4.10 -8.88
N THR A 131 -25.35 -3.87 -8.40
CA THR A 131 -24.73 -4.78 -7.42
C THR A 131 -24.77 -4.25 -5.99
N GLY A 132 -25.09 -2.98 -5.79
CA GLY A 132 -24.99 -2.28 -4.51
C GLY A 132 -23.56 -2.04 -4.02
N ARG A 133 -22.56 -2.43 -4.78
CA ARG A 133 -21.13 -2.38 -4.39
C ARG A 133 -20.48 -1.07 -4.79
N ARG A 134 -19.37 -0.75 -4.12
CA ARG A 134 -18.49 0.37 -4.49
C ARG A 134 -17.20 -0.18 -5.03
N TYR A 135 -16.95 -0.01 -6.32
CA TYR A 135 -15.75 -0.51 -6.98
C TYR A 135 -14.66 0.55 -7.03
N LEU A 136 -13.41 0.09 -7.04
CA LEU A 136 -12.27 0.93 -7.36
C LEU A 136 -12.22 1.22 -8.86
N LYS A 137 -12.11 2.50 -9.20
CA LYS A 137 -12.03 3.01 -10.58
C LYS A 137 -10.78 3.87 -10.75
N THR A 138 -10.41 4.14 -11.98
CA THR A 138 -9.40 5.15 -12.33
C THR A 138 -10.01 6.54 -12.46
N GLY A 139 -9.18 7.55 -12.71
CA GLY A 139 -9.60 8.93 -12.92
C GLY A 139 -9.50 9.82 -11.67
N ALA A 140 -8.70 9.43 -10.66
CA ALA A 140 -8.45 10.27 -9.49
C ALA A 140 -7.64 11.51 -9.84
N LEU A 141 -7.96 12.63 -9.20
CA LEU A 141 -7.10 13.82 -9.13
C LEU A 141 -6.05 13.59 -8.04
N ILE A 142 -4.78 13.69 -8.42
CA ILE A 142 -3.64 13.33 -7.58
C ILE A 142 -3.08 14.55 -6.84
N GLY A 143 -2.65 14.34 -5.58
CA GLY A 143 -1.91 15.32 -4.79
C GLY A 143 -2.68 16.57 -4.40
N ARG A 144 -4.00 16.48 -4.30
CA ARG A 144 -4.90 17.57 -3.88
C ARG A 144 -5.80 17.08 -2.75
N PRO A 145 -5.33 17.07 -1.48
CA PRO A 145 -6.15 16.66 -0.35
C PRO A 145 -7.32 17.64 -0.12
N GLY A 146 -8.49 17.11 0.25
CA GLY A 146 -9.67 17.89 0.55
C GLY A 146 -10.98 17.20 0.19
N ALA A 147 -12.10 17.87 0.44
CA ALA A 147 -13.45 17.32 0.30
C ALA A 147 -13.76 16.81 -1.11
N SER A 148 -13.35 17.55 -2.15
CA SER A 148 -13.62 17.19 -3.55
C SER A 148 -12.84 15.96 -4.05
N THR A 149 -11.80 15.56 -3.33
CA THR A 149 -10.91 14.46 -3.69
C THR A 149 -10.84 13.38 -2.62
N VAL A 150 -11.70 13.42 -1.62
CA VAL A 150 -11.71 12.46 -0.51
C VAL A 150 -11.78 11.00 -0.98
N SER A 151 -12.47 10.74 -2.10
CA SER A 151 -12.56 9.41 -2.69
C SER A 151 -11.26 8.88 -3.32
N ASN A 152 -10.22 9.70 -3.42
CA ASN A 152 -8.96 9.37 -4.11
C ASN A 152 -7.86 8.93 -3.16
N TRP A 153 -8.13 8.90 -1.85
CA TRP A 153 -7.13 8.67 -0.82
C TRP A 153 -7.37 7.36 -0.11
N PHE A 154 -6.30 6.62 0.07
CA PHE A 154 -6.28 5.30 0.68
C PHE A 154 -5.20 5.24 1.75
N LYS A 155 -5.20 4.16 2.53
CA LYS A 155 -4.15 3.87 3.50
C LYS A 155 -3.60 2.48 3.27
N VAL A 156 -2.33 2.28 3.58
CA VAL A 156 -1.71 0.97 3.68
C VAL A 156 -1.66 0.61 5.16
N GLU A 157 -2.20 -0.52 5.52
CA GLU A 157 -2.18 -1.01 6.90
C GLU A 157 -1.60 -2.42 6.96
N LYS A 158 -0.94 -2.73 8.08
CA LYS A 158 -0.41 -4.07 8.32
C LYS A 158 -1.55 -5.09 8.36
N ASN A 159 -1.31 -6.28 7.82
CA ASN A 159 -2.21 -7.40 8.05
C ASN A 159 -2.02 -7.92 9.50
N ASN A 160 -3.10 -7.95 10.28
CA ASN A 160 -3.05 -8.39 11.69
C ASN A 160 -2.99 -9.92 11.86
N HIS A 161 -3.23 -10.66 10.78
CA HIS A 161 -3.36 -12.12 10.79
C HIS A 161 -2.30 -12.83 9.93
N GLY A 162 -1.14 -12.22 9.74
CA GLY A 162 -0.04 -12.78 8.95
C GLY A 162 0.73 -11.71 8.19
N ASP A 163 1.51 -12.14 7.22
CA ASP A 163 2.34 -11.25 6.41
C ASP A 163 1.52 -10.41 5.43
N GLY A 164 2.14 -9.33 4.96
CA GLY A 164 1.59 -8.43 3.96
C GLY A 164 0.77 -7.27 4.54
N TYR A 165 0.08 -6.61 3.63
CA TYR A 165 -0.63 -5.36 3.89
C TYR A 165 -2.03 -5.40 3.29
N LYS A 166 -2.97 -4.70 3.91
CA LYS A 166 -4.28 -4.41 3.35
C LYS A 166 -4.34 -2.96 2.89
N ILE A 167 -5.09 -2.71 1.84
CA ILE A 167 -5.43 -1.36 1.42
C ILE A 167 -6.77 -1.00 2.05
N VAL A 168 -6.82 0.15 2.68
CA VAL A 168 -8.00 0.63 3.40
C VAL A 168 -8.48 1.93 2.77
N PHE A 169 -9.77 2.03 2.55
CA PHE A 169 -10.43 3.28 2.22
C PHE A 169 -11.01 3.88 3.51
N CYS A 170 -10.29 4.78 4.11
CA CYS A 170 -10.73 5.58 5.27
C CYS A 170 -9.91 6.87 5.32
N PRO A 171 -10.09 7.77 4.35
CA PRO A 171 -9.27 8.97 4.20
C PRO A 171 -9.45 9.94 5.34
N SER A 172 -8.35 10.58 5.75
CA SER A 172 -8.31 11.63 6.77
C SER A 172 -8.16 13.04 6.19
N VAL A 173 -8.07 13.17 4.87
CA VAL A 173 -7.83 14.46 4.17
C VAL A 173 -8.98 15.46 4.26
N CYS A 174 -10.10 15.08 4.85
CA CYS A 174 -11.26 15.94 5.06
C CYS A 174 -11.94 15.61 6.39
N SER A 175 -11.75 16.43 7.41
CA SER A 175 -12.28 16.21 8.76
C SER A 175 -13.82 16.31 8.86
N LEU A 176 -14.45 17.04 7.95
CA LEU A 176 -15.90 17.23 7.93
C LEU A 176 -16.63 16.28 6.97
N CYS A 177 -15.90 15.49 6.18
CA CYS A 177 -16.48 14.57 5.22
C CYS A 177 -16.95 13.28 5.91
N LYS A 178 -18.18 12.88 5.65
CA LYS A 178 -18.68 11.55 6.04
C LYS A 178 -18.33 10.56 4.95
N VAL A 179 -17.45 9.62 5.23
CA VAL A 179 -17.06 8.52 4.34
C VAL A 179 -17.44 7.19 4.95
N VAL A 180 -17.77 6.22 4.12
CA VAL A 180 -17.94 4.82 4.54
C VAL A 180 -16.55 4.19 4.47
N CYS A 181 -15.95 3.98 5.64
CA CYS A 181 -14.66 3.32 5.75
C CYS A 181 -14.79 1.81 5.52
N GLY A 182 -13.75 1.19 4.98
CA GLY A 182 -13.69 -0.27 4.84
C GLY A 182 -12.40 -0.73 4.15
N ASN A 183 -12.23 -2.04 4.11
CA ASN A 183 -11.09 -2.65 3.43
C ASN A 183 -11.35 -2.73 1.92
N VAL A 184 -10.29 -2.73 1.14
CA VAL A 184 -10.36 -3.12 -0.27
C VAL A 184 -10.35 -4.65 -0.33
N GLY A 185 -11.38 -5.21 -0.92
CA GLY A 185 -11.53 -6.64 -1.15
C GLY A 185 -11.79 -6.98 -2.60
N VAL A 186 -11.94 -8.26 -2.89
CA VAL A 186 -12.16 -8.80 -4.24
C VAL A 186 -13.58 -9.29 -4.40
N PHE A 187 -14.24 -8.89 -5.48
CA PHE A 187 -15.54 -9.38 -5.93
C PHE A 187 -15.37 -10.15 -7.24
N VAL A 188 -15.79 -11.40 -7.26
CA VAL A 188 -15.75 -12.23 -8.47
C VAL A 188 -17.06 -12.06 -9.23
N GLU A 189 -16.98 -11.58 -10.46
CA GLU A 189 -18.14 -11.39 -11.35
C GLU A 189 -17.75 -11.78 -12.78
N ASN A 190 -18.50 -12.68 -13.39
CA ASN A 190 -18.27 -13.19 -14.74
C ASN A 190 -16.80 -13.64 -14.97
N GLY A 191 -16.23 -14.34 -13.99
CA GLY A 191 -14.84 -14.84 -14.04
C GLY A 191 -13.77 -13.78 -13.85
N LYS A 192 -14.10 -12.50 -13.67
CA LYS A 192 -13.16 -11.42 -13.36
C LYS A 192 -13.22 -11.06 -11.89
N LYS A 193 -12.07 -10.61 -11.35
CA LYS A 193 -11.87 -10.27 -9.95
C LYS A 193 -11.75 -8.76 -9.80
N TRP A 194 -12.83 -8.08 -9.48
CA TRP A 194 -12.90 -6.63 -9.33
C TRP A 194 -12.58 -6.21 -7.90
N LEU A 195 -11.84 -5.11 -7.74
CA LEU A 195 -11.57 -4.53 -6.43
C LEU A 195 -12.64 -3.51 -6.05
N GLY A 196 -12.97 -3.49 -4.77
CA GLY A 196 -13.93 -2.53 -4.23
C GLY A 196 -13.96 -2.51 -2.72
N LEU A 197 -14.80 -1.66 -2.18
CA LEU A 197 -15.05 -1.57 -0.73
C LEU A 197 -15.76 -2.84 -0.27
N SER A 198 -15.17 -3.54 0.69
CA SER A 198 -15.65 -4.84 1.18
C SER A 198 -15.87 -4.82 2.69
N ASP A 199 -16.97 -5.39 3.14
CA ASP A 199 -17.24 -5.70 4.54
C ASP A 199 -16.68 -7.08 4.95
N GLY A 200 -16.19 -7.84 3.95
CA GLY A 200 -15.60 -9.17 4.13
C GLY A 200 -14.08 -9.15 4.26
N LEU A 201 -13.48 -10.25 3.80
CA LEU A 201 -12.02 -10.40 3.85
C LEU A 201 -11.32 -9.35 2.96
N PRO A 202 -10.30 -8.67 3.47
CA PRO A 202 -9.47 -7.78 2.67
C PRO A 202 -8.63 -8.57 1.66
N LEU A 203 -8.31 -7.94 0.54
CA LEU A 203 -7.20 -8.39 -0.30
C LEU A 203 -5.89 -8.04 0.42
N ILE A 204 -5.12 -9.06 0.75
CA ILE A 204 -3.78 -8.87 1.32
C ILE A 204 -2.75 -8.89 0.21
N VAL A 205 -1.88 -7.88 0.21
CA VAL A 205 -0.85 -7.70 -0.82
C VAL A 205 0.54 -7.55 -0.21
N ASN A 206 1.53 -7.94 -0.99
CA ASN A 206 2.92 -7.56 -0.81
C ASN A 206 3.34 -6.60 -1.93
N PHE A 207 4.32 -5.77 -1.64
CA PHE A 207 4.90 -4.86 -2.62
C PHE A 207 6.22 -5.44 -3.12
N LYS A 208 6.39 -5.48 -4.44
CA LYS A 208 7.64 -5.88 -5.10
C LYS A 208 8.09 -4.74 -6.00
N GLU A 209 9.31 -4.25 -5.84
CA GLU A 209 9.83 -3.18 -6.70
C GLU A 209 9.87 -3.63 -8.16
N HIS A 210 9.51 -2.70 -9.08
CA HIS A 210 9.40 -2.93 -10.52
C HIS A 210 10.77 -2.86 -11.19
#